data_080577dfa8f287bfdd8dfdf9eb1d2a70
#
_entry.id   080577dfa8f287bfdd8dfdf9eb1d2a70
#
_cell.length_a   1.000
_cell.length_b   1.000
_cell.length_c   1.000
_cell.angle_alpha   90.00
_cell.angle_beta   90.00
_cell.angle_gamma   90.00
#
_symmetry.space_group_name_H-M   'P 1'
#
loop_
_entity.id
_entity.type
_entity.pdbx_description
1 polymer ?
#
loop_
_entity_poly.entity_id
_entity_poly.type
_entity_poly.pdbx_seq_one_letter_code
_entity_poly.pdbx_strand_id
1 'polypeptide(L)'
;MKIRKLLLSLGVFLMTPTFCHAENNDISNVINNDINFSTRQYSLMLQQIGREGKVRIPKTIDKLGRMVYIPIDDWCSGFFPGSLCYLYQLTNDKSWLLQSKRFTEALDSIQYLTWHHDVGFMIGSSYLNIYRLNPNKAYKKTIIQTAKSLCTRFRKKAGVIQSWNVDRGWQSKRGWTCPVIIDNMMNLELLFEATRLSGDSTYWKVAVSHANKTLENQFRKDGSCYHVVDYDPNNGAVLHRQTAQGYADNSAWARGQAWAVYGYTVCYRYTHDRKYLDQAVKTLNFVMQNPNLPEDLIPYWDFDAPNIPNEPRDASSAACIASALYEMNNYLPDNGYTSLADRIIRSLSSPEYRAPLGKNGCFLLMHSVGSIPHNNEIDVPLNYADYYFLEALTRRR
;
A
#
# COMPACT_ATOMS: atom_id res chain seq x y z
N MET A 1 24.50 46.49 -51.60
CA MET A 1 23.88 46.11 -50.34
C MET A 1 23.39 44.66 -50.48
N LYS A 2 24.18 43.67 -49.99
CA LYS A 2 23.89 42.22 -50.17
C LYS A 2 23.29 41.68 -48.87
N ILE A 3 22.02 41.23 -48.90
CA ILE A 3 21.34 40.60 -47.79
C ILE A 3 21.72 39.10 -47.76
N ARG A 4 22.42 38.66 -46.70
CA ARG A 4 22.68 37.25 -46.42
C ARG A 4 21.48 36.65 -45.74
N LYS A 5 20.86 35.64 -46.33
CA LYS A 5 19.87 34.78 -45.70
C LYS A 5 20.57 33.78 -44.80
N LEU A 6 20.21 33.78 -43.52
CA LEU A 6 20.63 32.78 -42.55
C LEU A 6 19.64 31.62 -42.59
N LEU A 7 20.08 30.44 -43.00
CA LEU A 7 19.31 29.20 -42.92
C LEU A 7 19.53 28.60 -41.53
N LEU A 8 18.47 28.60 -40.70
CA LEU A 8 18.41 27.78 -39.49
C LEU A 8 18.02 26.36 -39.90
N SER A 9 18.91 25.41 -39.72
CA SER A 9 18.62 23.99 -39.81
C SER A 9 18.01 23.52 -38.48
N LEU A 10 16.71 23.20 -38.47
CA LEU A 10 16.07 22.41 -37.40
C LEU A 10 16.59 20.96 -37.50
N GLY A 11 17.45 20.58 -36.58
CA GLY A 11 17.81 19.19 -36.37
C GLY A 11 16.68 18.48 -35.60
N VAL A 12 15.86 17.71 -36.33
CA VAL A 12 14.92 16.76 -35.70
C VAL A 12 15.75 15.59 -35.21
N PHE A 13 15.95 15.48 -33.88
CA PHE A 13 16.48 14.27 -33.27
C PHE A 13 15.37 13.20 -33.30
N LEU A 14 15.42 12.34 -34.29
CA LEU A 14 14.69 11.07 -34.28
C LEU A 14 15.29 10.16 -33.20
N MET A 15 14.67 10.12 -32.03
CA MET A 15 14.95 9.07 -31.04
C MET A 15 14.58 7.72 -31.66
N THR A 16 15.55 6.88 -31.87
CA THR A 16 15.38 5.56 -32.46
C THR A 16 14.65 4.60 -31.52
N PRO A 17 13.72 3.76 -32.03
CA PRO A 17 12.97 2.79 -31.20
C PRO A 17 13.85 1.74 -30.48
N THR A 18 15.13 1.67 -30.79
CA THR A 18 16.10 0.73 -30.20
C THR A 18 16.36 0.95 -28.71
N PHE A 19 16.30 2.20 -28.22
CA PHE A 19 16.52 2.50 -26.80
C PHE A 19 15.37 1.99 -25.91
N CYS A 20 14.13 2.12 -26.37
CA CYS A 20 12.96 1.66 -25.63
C CYS A 20 12.90 0.12 -25.50
N HIS A 21 13.41 -0.63 -26.49
CA HIS A 21 13.47 -2.10 -26.48
C HIS A 21 14.57 -2.63 -25.55
N ALA A 22 15.72 -1.96 -25.46
CA ALA A 22 16.82 -2.35 -24.58
C ALA A 22 16.47 -2.15 -23.09
N GLU A 23 15.81 -1.05 -22.74
CA GLU A 23 15.33 -0.80 -21.36
C GLU A 23 14.21 -1.77 -20.94
N ASN A 24 13.27 -2.10 -21.84
CA ASN A 24 12.21 -3.06 -21.55
C ASN A 24 12.75 -4.48 -21.35
N ASN A 25 13.73 -4.91 -22.14
CA ASN A 25 14.36 -6.23 -21.96
C ASN A 25 15.12 -6.32 -20.62
N ASP A 26 15.73 -5.23 -20.16
CA ASP A 26 16.42 -5.19 -18.89
C ASP A 26 15.47 -5.27 -17.70
N ILE A 27 14.34 -4.54 -17.66
CA ILE A 27 13.37 -4.63 -16.57
C ILE A 27 12.69 -6.00 -16.51
N SER A 28 12.44 -6.63 -17.64
CA SER A 28 11.89 -7.99 -17.68
C SER A 28 12.83 -9.01 -17.04
N ASN A 29 14.14 -8.86 -17.22
CA ASN A 29 15.15 -9.68 -16.56
C ASN A 29 15.16 -9.44 -15.04
N VAL A 30 15.07 -8.19 -14.59
CA VAL A 30 14.97 -7.84 -13.16
C VAL A 30 13.75 -8.53 -12.55
N ILE A 31 12.57 -8.37 -13.16
CA ILE A 31 11.33 -8.98 -12.68
C ILE A 31 11.41 -10.51 -12.62
N ASN A 32 11.94 -11.16 -13.66
CA ASN A 32 12.10 -12.61 -13.67
C ASN A 32 13.05 -13.10 -12.56
N ASN A 33 14.13 -12.37 -12.32
CA ASN A 33 15.06 -12.64 -11.23
C ASN A 33 14.38 -12.48 -9.86
N ASP A 34 13.54 -11.44 -9.68
CA ASP A 34 12.81 -11.21 -8.45
C ASP A 34 11.73 -12.26 -8.20
N ILE A 35 11.05 -12.72 -9.23
CA ILE A 35 10.10 -13.85 -9.13
C ILE A 35 10.82 -15.11 -8.66
N ASN A 36 11.96 -15.45 -9.29
CA ASN A 36 12.76 -16.60 -8.91
C ASN A 36 13.33 -16.48 -7.48
N PHE A 37 13.79 -15.31 -7.11
CA PHE A 37 14.25 -15.01 -5.75
C PHE A 37 13.11 -15.15 -4.74
N SER A 38 11.96 -14.50 -5.01
CA SER A 38 10.81 -14.49 -4.11
C SER A 38 10.26 -15.89 -3.85
N THR A 39 10.17 -16.73 -4.87
CA THR A 39 9.74 -18.13 -4.72
C THR A 39 10.67 -18.94 -3.82
N ARG A 40 11.98 -18.77 -3.98
CA ARG A 40 12.97 -19.44 -3.12
C ARG A 40 12.92 -18.91 -1.70
N GLN A 41 12.83 -17.60 -1.52
CA GLN A 41 12.80 -16.95 -0.22
C GLN A 41 11.56 -17.34 0.58
N TYR A 42 10.39 -17.29 -0.04
CA TYR A 42 9.12 -17.69 0.60
C TYR A 42 9.01 -19.18 0.83
N SER A 43 9.66 -20.03 0.00
CA SER A 43 9.77 -21.47 0.28
C SER A 43 10.54 -21.74 1.58
N LEU A 44 11.64 -21.02 1.81
CA LEU A 44 12.40 -21.09 3.06
C LEU A 44 11.57 -20.55 4.24
N MET A 45 10.83 -19.44 4.05
CA MET A 45 9.93 -18.89 5.07
C MET A 45 8.86 -19.91 5.48
N LEU A 46 8.20 -20.56 4.52
CA LEU A 46 7.20 -21.59 4.80
C LEU A 46 7.79 -22.81 5.53
N GLN A 47 9.04 -23.19 5.25
CA GLN A 47 9.74 -24.25 6.01
C GLN A 47 9.95 -23.83 7.48
N GLN A 48 10.32 -22.56 7.75
CA GLN A 48 10.47 -22.04 9.13
C GLN A 48 9.14 -21.97 9.88
N ILE A 49 8.05 -21.57 9.20
CA ILE A 49 6.70 -21.50 9.81
C ILE A 49 6.19 -22.90 10.14
N GLY A 50 6.55 -23.90 9.36
CA GLY A 50 6.09 -25.27 9.48
C GLY A 50 4.80 -25.55 8.71
N ARG A 51 4.62 -26.82 8.33
CA ARG A 51 3.49 -27.26 7.49
C ARG A 51 2.24 -27.62 8.29
N GLU A 52 2.39 -27.92 9.56
CA GLU A 52 1.33 -28.46 10.43
C GLU A 52 1.16 -27.60 11.69
N GLY A 53 0.02 -27.74 12.34
CA GLY A 53 -0.31 -27.06 13.59
C GLY A 53 -0.96 -25.69 13.43
N LYS A 54 -0.91 -24.88 14.49
CA LYS A 54 -1.52 -23.53 14.52
C LYS A 54 -0.85 -22.62 13.50
N VAL A 55 -1.66 -21.96 12.67
CA VAL A 55 -1.18 -20.95 11.72
C VAL A 55 -0.50 -19.82 12.47
N ARG A 56 0.72 -19.49 12.06
CA ARG A 56 1.52 -18.37 12.55
C ARG A 56 1.80 -17.42 11.41
N ILE A 57 1.37 -16.17 11.53
CA ILE A 57 1.49 -15.18 10.46
C ILE A 57 2.78 -14.39 10.69
N PRO A 58 3.77 -14.45 9.79
CA PRO A 58 5.01 -13.68 9.91
C PRO A 58 4.74 -12.20 9.62
N LYS A 59 5.35 -11.31 10.39
CA LYS A 59 5.24 -9.85 10.22
C LYS A 59 6.57 -9.19 9.93
N THR A 60 7.58 -9.49 10.75
CA THR A 60 8.88 -8.83 10.77
C THR A 60 9.91 -9.71 11.48
N ILE A 61 11.07 -9.14 11.80
CA ILE A 61 12.09 -9.75 12.66
C ILE A 61 12.32 -8.91 13.91
N ASP A 62 12.76 -9.55 14.99
CA ASP A 62 13.22 -8.87 16.19
C ASP A 62 14.69 -8.41 16.06
N LYS A 63 15.21 -7.73 17.08
CA LYS A 63 16.61 -7.24 17.15
C LYS A 63 17.67 -8.36 17.06
N LEU A 64 17.29 -9.61 17.24
CA LEU A 64 18.16 -10.79 17.11
C LEU A 64 17.99 -11.47 15.75
N GLY A 65 17.23 -10.87 14.82
CA GLY A 65 16.95 -11.43 13.49
C GLY A 65 15.96 -12.60 13.49
N ARG A 66 15.25 -12.87 14.59
CA ARG A 66 14.27 -13.95 14.69
C ARG A 66 12.91 -13.49 14.19
N MET A 67 12.22 -14.34 13.46
CA MET A 67 10.89 -14.05 12.92
C MET A 67 9.88 -13.75 14.02
N VAL A 68 9.19 -12.62 13.90
CA VAL A 68 8.08 -12.20 14.75
C VAL A 68 6.77 -12.61 14.10
N TYR A 69 5.95 -13.34 14.84
CA TYR A 69 4.61 -13.76 14.44
C TYR A 69 3.56 -12.92 15.15
N ILE A 70 2.47 -12.67 14.44
CA ILE A 70 1.35 -11.87 14.93
C ILE A 70 0.07 -12.69 15.07
N PRO A 71 -0.86 -12.25 15.95
CA PRO A 71 -2.20 -12.80 16.00
C PRO A 71 -3.00 -12.45 14.74
N ILE A 72 -4.10 -13.15 14.53
CA ILE A 72 -4.95 -12.98 13.34
C ILE A 72 -5.65 -11.62 13.29
N ASP A 73 -5.83 -10.95 14.41
CA ASP A 73 -6.43 -9.63 14.56
C ASP A 73 -5.42 -8.46 14.50
N ASP A 74 -4.16 -8.73 14.21
CA ASP A 74 -3.20 -7.68 13.85
C ASP A 74 -3.54 -7.14 12.44
N TRP A 75 -3.48 -5.82 12.28
CA TRP A 75 -3.88 -5.11 11.07
C TRP A 75 -3.20 -5.60 9.78
N CYS A 76 -2.01 -6.15 9.88
CA CYS A 76 -1.26 -6.65 8.73
C CYS A 76 -1.33 -8.18 8.54
N SER A 77 -2.25 -8.86 9.21
CA SER A 77 -2.40 -10.32 9.11
C SER A 77 -2.78 -10.83 7.72
N GLY A 78 -3.41 -9.99 6.89
CA GLY A 78 -3.86 -10.34 5.54
C GLY A 78 -2.75 -10.31 4.49
N PHE A 79 -1.64 -9.63 4.72
CA PHE A 79 -0.62 -9.41 3.68
C PHE A 79 0.17 -10.68 3.35
N PHE A 80 0.54 -11.48 4.34
CA PHE A 80 1.26 -12.72 4.06
C PHE A 80 0.45 -13.70 3.18
N PRO A 81 -0.81 -14.05 3.49
CA PRO A 81 -1.62 -14.86 2.58
C PRO A 81 -1.83 -14.21 1.21
N GLY A 82 -1.93 -12.88 1.13
CA GLY A 82 -2.01 -12.15 -0.12
C GLY A 82 -0.73 -12.25 -0.96
N SER A 83 0.44 -12.16 -0.34
CA SER A 83 1.73 -12.39 -1.00
C SER A 83 1.81 -13.77 -1.66
N LEU A 84 1.27 -14.80 -1.00
CA LEU A 84 1.18 -16.14 -1.57
C LEU A 84 0.23 -16.21 -2.78
N CYS A 85 -0.85 -15.41 -2.81
CA CYS A 85 -1.69 -15.25 -4.00
C CYS A 85 -0.91 -14.67 -5.17
N TYR A 86 -0.08 -13.65 -4.95
CA TYR A 86 0.76 -13.06 -6.00
C TYR A 86 1.83 -14.03 -6.49
N LEU A 87 2.46 -14.80 -5.61
CA LEU A 87 3.39 -15.85 -6.03
C LEU A 87 2.70 -16.89 -6.93
N TYR A 88 1.45 -17.25 -6.63
CA TYR A 88 0.67 -18.10 -7.54
C TYR A 88 0.44 -17.43 -8.90
N GLN A 89 0.05 -16.17 -8.94
CA GLN A 89 -0.17 -15.45 -10.20
C GLN A 89 1.11 -15.32 -11.03
N LEU A 90 2.24 -15.09 -10.37
CA LEU A 90 3.55 -14.92 -11.01
C LEU A 90 4.14 -16.24 -11.55
N THR A 91 3.82 -17.37 -10.91
CA THR A 91 4.46 -18.67 -11.22
C THR A 91 3.52 -19.74 -11.80
N ASN A 92 2.22 -19.55 -11.60
CA ASN A 92 1.17 -20.55 -11.86
C ASN A 92 1.37 -21.89 -11.07
N ASP A 93 2.18 -21.87 -10.00
CA ASP A 93 2.38 -23.04 -9.13
C ASP A 93 1.27 -23.11 -8.07
N LYS A 94 0.41 -24.11 -8.20
CA LYS A 94 -0.75 -24.35 -7.32
C LYS A 94 -0.38 -24.54 -5.84
N SER A 95 0.86 -24.88 -5.53
CA SER A 95 1.30 -24.99 -4.13
C SER A 95 1.17 -23.67 -3.39
N TRP A 96 1.45 -22.53 -4.05
CA TRP A 96 1.27 -21.19 -3.48
C TRP A 96 -0.20 -20.89 -3.17
N LEU A 97 -1.11 -21.25 -4.09
CA LEU A 97 -2.54 -21.07 -3.87
C LEU A 97 -3.06 -21.90 -2.69
N LEU A 98 -2.54 -23.14 -2.54
CA LEU A 98 -2.88 -24.00 -1.40
C LEU A 98 -2.41 -23.39 -0.07
N GLN A 99 -1.19 -22.87 -0.02
CA GLN A 99 -0.69 -22.19 1.17
C GLN A 99 -1.46 -20.87 1.45
N SER A 100 -1.71 -20.05 0.41
CA SER A 100 -2.54 -18.87 0.57
C SER A 100 -3.91 -19.19 1.17
N LYS A 101 -4.57 -20.26 0.68
CA LYS A 101 -5.84 -20.72 1.24
C LYS A 101 -5.73 -21.04 2.73
N ARG A 102 -4.71 -21.81 3.14
CA ARG A 102 -4.48 -22.19 4.55
C ARG A 102 -4.39 -20.97 5.46
N PHE A 103 -3.60 -19.95 5.07
CA PHE A 103 -3.42 -18.74 5.88
C PHE A 103 -4.62 -17.80 5.81
N THR A 104 -5.29 -17.70 4.65
CA THR A 104 -6.50 -16.89 4.48
C THR A 104 -7.65 -17.43 5.35
N GLU A 105 -7.90 -18.74 5.32
CA GLU A 105 -9.00 -19.33 6.08
C GLU A 105 -8.79 -19.25 7.60
N ALA A 106 -7.55 -19.13 8.07
CA ALA A 106 -7.27 -18.86 9.48
C ALA A 106 -7.77 -17.48 9.94
N LEU A 107 -8.01 -16.53 9.02
CA LEU A 107 -8.56 -15.20 9.32
C LEU A 107 -10.09 -15.14 9.32
N ASP A 108 -10.80 -16.26 9.20
CA ASP A 108 -12.25 -16.25 8.99
C ASP A 108 -13.02 -15.48 10.06
N SER A 109 -12.63 -15.58 11.34
CA SER A 109 -13.28 -14.85 12.43
C SER A 109 -13.15 -13.32 12.35
N ILE A 110 -12.19 -12.80 11.59
CA ILE A 110 -11.95 -11.35 11.41
C ILE A 110 -13.14 -10.67 10.72
N GLN A 111 -13.96 -11.40 9.97
CA GLN A 111 -15.18 -10.87 9.37
C GLN A 111 -16.14 -10.20 10.38
N TYR A 112 -16.03 -10.52 11.66
CA TYR A 112 -16.88 -9.95 12.73
C TYR A 112 -16.19 -8.87 13.56
N LEU A 113 -14.94 -8.50 13.24
CA LEU A 113 -14.19 -7.51 13.98
C LEU A 113 -14.72 -6.09 13.71
N THR A 114 -14.95 -5.31 14.78
CA THR A 114 -15.59 -3.98 14.72
C THR A 114 -14.85 -2.88 15.48
N TRP A 115 -13.74 -3.19 16.18
CA TRP A 115 -13.07 -2.20 17.04
C TRP A 115 -11.95 -1.39 16.37
N HIS A 116 -11.54 -1.70 15.15
CA HIS A 116 -10.71 -0.86 14.29
C HIS A 116 -11.06 -1.03 12.81
N HIS A 117 -10.53 -0.17 11.95
CA HIS A 117 -10.91 -0.11 10.54
C HIS A 117 -10.16 -1.09 9.63
N ASP A 118 -9.05 -1.68 10.11
CA ASP A 118 -8.08 -2.40 9.27
C ASP A 118 -8.57 -3.75 8.73
N VAL A 119 -9.84 -4.07 8.94
CA VAL A 119 -10.45 -5.29 8.37
C VAL A 119 -10.38 -5.32 6.83
N GLY A 120 -10.25 -4.14 6.19
CA GLY A 120 -9.98 -4.05 4.76
C GLY A 120 -8.57 -4.51 4.41
N PHE A 121 -7.56 -4.14 5.19
CA PHE A 121 -6.20 -4.66 5.04
C PHE A 121 -6.14 -6.18 5.28
N MET A 122 -6.83 -6.66 6.32
CA MET A 122 -6.80 -8.08 6.67
C MET A 122 -7.54 -8.94 5.64
N ILE A 123 -8.79 -8.64 5.36
CA ILE A 123 -9.66 -9.44 4.48
C ILE A 123 -9.52 -9.02 3.01
N GLY A 124 -9.26 -7.74 2.74
CA GLY A 124 -8.99 -7.27 1.38
C GLY A 124 -7.72 -7.88 0.80
N SER A 125 -6.61 -7.83 1.53
CA SER A 125 -5.35 -8.41 1.06
C SER A 125 -5.35 -9.94 1.00
N SER A 126 -6.22 -10.62 1.71
CA SER A 126 -6.32 -12.08 1.75
C SER A 126 -7.55 -12.62 0.98
N TYR A 127 -8.73 -12.51 1.55
CA TYR A 127 -9.95 -13.08 0.98
C TYR A 127 -10.33 -12.50 -0.38
N LEU A 128 -10.14 -11.19 -0.63
CA LEU A 128 -10.41 -10.64 -1.96
C LEU A 128 -9.45 -11.20 -3.01
N ASN A 129 -8.15 -11.30 -2.67
CA ASN A 129 -7.17 -11.81 -3.61
C ASN A 129 -7.42 -13.28 -3.96
N ILE A 130 -7.65 -14.13 -2.97
CA ILE A 130 -7.94 -15.55 -3.25
C ILE A 130 -9.31 -15.72 -3.91
N TYR A 131 -10.30 -14.88 -3.60
CA TYR A 131 -11.61 -14.92 -4.25
C TYR A 131 -11.51 -14.61 -5.74
N ARG A 132 -10.67 -13.66 -6.14
CA ARG A 132 -10.41 -13.32 -7.56
C ARG A 132 -9.81 -14.51 -8.33
N LEU A 133 -9.02 -15.34 -7.66
CA LEU A 133 -8.35 -16.50 -8.24
C LEU A 133 -9.20 -17.77 -8.19
N ASN A 134 -10.00 -17.92 -7.16
CA ASN A 134 -10.83 -19.11 -6.88
C ASN A 134 -12.17 -18.73 -6.24
N PRO A 135 -13.10 -18.15 -7.02
CA PRO A 135 -14.39 -17.68 -6.50
C PRO A 135 -15.22 -18.81 -5.88
N ASN A 136 -15.72 -18.60 -4.68
CA ASN A 136 -16.66 -19.51 -4.03
C ASN A 136 -17.63 -18.78 -3.09
N LYS A 137 -18.72 -19.46 -2.73
CA LYS A 137 -19.80 -18.88 -1.92
C LYS A 137 -19.36 -18.51 -0.49
N ALA A 138 -18.43 -19.28 0.10
CA ALA A 138 -17.96 -19.02 1.46
C ALA A 138 -17.15 -17.72 1.51
N TYR A 139 -16.16 -17.58 0.63
CA TYR A 139 -15.35 -16.37 0.56
C TYR A 139 -16.18 -15.11 0.24
N LYS A 140 -17.15 -15.23 -0.68
CA LYS A 140 -18.11 -14.16 -0.95
C LYS A 140 -18.86 -13.73 0.32
N LYS A 141 -19.30 -14.68 1.13
CA LYS A 141 -19.98 -14.41 2.41
C LYS A 141 -19.08 -13.66 3.39
N THR A 142 -17.84 -14.13 3.57
CA THR A 142 -16.85 -13.52 4.45
C THR A 142 -16.54 -12.07 4.04
N ILE A 143 -16.33 -11.81 2.75
CA ILE A 143 -16.10 -10.46 2.20
C ILE A 143 -17.27 -9.51 2.52
N ILE A 144 -18.51 -9.94 2.25
CA ILE A 144 -19.71 -9.12 2.49
C ILE A 144 -19.92 -8.90 4.01
N GLN A 145 -19.73 -9.93 4.84
CA GLN A 145 -19.85 -9.79 6.29
C GLN A 145 -18.77 -8.81 6.84
N THR A 146 -17.55 -8.88 6.33
CA THR A 146 -16.48 -7.94 6.74
C THR A 146 -16.85 -6.50 6.40
N ALA A 147 -17.37 -6.26 5.19
CA ALA A 147 -17.86 -4.94 4.80
C ALA A 147 -18.98 -4.43 5.72
N LYS A 148 -19.90 -5.31 6.13
CA LYS A 148 -20.92 -4.97 7.12
C LYS A 148 -20.30 -4.58 8.46
N SER A 149 -19.29 -5.34 8.93
CA SER A 149 -18.57 -5.02 10.17
C SER A 149 -17.83 -3.69 10.07
N LEU A 150 -17.16 -3.40 8.96
CA LEU A 150 -16.49 -2.11 8.73
C LEU A 150 -17.50 -0.95 8.74
N CYS A 151 -18.67 -1.12 8.15
CA CYS A 151 -19.71 -0.09 8.11
C CYS A 151 -20.27 0.27 9.51
N THR A 152 -20.10 -0.56 10.54
CA THR A 152 -20.49 -0.21 11.93
C THR A 152 -19.64 0.97 12.46
N ARG A 153 -18.49 1.20 11.88
CA ARG A 153 -17.59 2.32 12.22
C ARG A 153 -17.94 3.63 11.50
N PHE A 154 -18.90 3.61 10.60
CA PHE A 154 -19.30 4.81 9.84
C PHE A 154 -20.06 5.79 10.72
N ARG A 155 -19.56 7.01 10.85
CA ARG A 155 -20.16 8.12 11.60
C ARG A 155 -20.93 8.99 10.63
N LYS A 156 -22.25 8.74 10.52
CA LYS A 156 -23.13 9.32 9.51
C LYS A 156 -23.05 10.84 9.41
N LYS A 157 -23.02 11.57 10.55
CA LYS A 157 -22.99 13.04 10.56
C LYS A 157 -21.62 13.59 10.12
N ALA A 158 -20.54 12.89 10.47
CA ALA A 158 -19.19 13.24 10.01
C ALA A 158 -18.93 12.75 8.58
N GLY A 159 -19.65 11.73 8.10
CA GLY A 159 -19.48 11.15 6.77
C GLY A 159 -18.22 10.32 6.61
N VAL A 160 -17.64 9.80 7.71
CA VAL A 160 -16.35 9.09 7.73
C VAL A 160 -16.43 7.77 8.47
N ILE A 161 -15.52 6.86 8.14
CA ILE A 161 -15.26 5.63 8.90
C ILE A 161 -14.22 5.95 9.96
N GLN A 162 -14.57 5.84 11.24
CA GLN A 162 -13.65 6.05 12.36
C GLN A 162 -12.56 4.99 12.38
N SER A 163 -11.29 5.38 12.45
CA SER A 163 -10.16 4.47 12.37
C SER A 163 -9.95 3.68 13.66
N TRP A 164 -9.81 4.33 14.77
CA TRP A 164 -9.50 3.73 16.07
C TRP A 164 -10.56 4.03 17.11
N ASN A 165 -10.65 3.16 18.11
CA ASN A 165 -11.35 3.49 19.34
C ASN A 165 -10.51 4.48 20.15
N VAL A 166 -11.19 5.35 20.93
CA VAL A 166 -10.55 6.42 21.70
C VAL A 166 -10.70 6.22 23.22
N ASP A 167 -11.34 5.15 23.62
CA ASP A 167 -11.67 4.80 25.02
C ASP A 167 -10.57 3.98 25.70
N ARG A 168 -9.54 3.52 24.97
CA ARG A 168 -8.51 2.62 25.47
C ARG A 168 -7.17 2.80 24.73
N GLY A 169 -6.13 2.14 25.26
CA GLY A 169 -4.80 2.13 24.66
C GLY A 169 -4.15 3.52 24.64
N TRP A 170 -3.15 3.70 23.78
CA TRP A 170 -2.46 4.98 23.60
C TRP A 170 -3.36 6.05 22.97
N GLN A 171 -4.37 5.65 22.21
CA GLN A 171 -5.32 6.55 21.55
C GLN A 171 -6.13 7.37 22.55
N SER A 172 -6.48 6.79 23.71
CA SER A 172 -7.23 7.49 24.77
C SER A 172 -6.49 8.68 25.39
N LYS A 173 -5.15 8.74 25.19
CA LYS A 173 -4.30 9.83 25.69
C LYS A 173 -4.15 10.99 24.71
N ARG A 174 -4.73 10.88 23.50
CA ARG A 174 -4.56 11.85 22.41
C ARG A 174 -5.62 12.93 22.40
N GLY A 175 -6.69 12.81 23.21
CA GLY A 175 -7.81 13.75 23.19
C GLY A 175 -8.70 13.67 21.96
N TRP A 176 -8.55 12.63 21.15
CA TRP A 176 -9.37 12.43 19.95
C TRP A 176 -10.80 12.02 20.27
N THR A 177 -11.70 12.36 19.36
CA THR A 177 -13.12 12.02 19.43
C THR A 177 -13.53 11.02 18.33
N CYS A 178 -13.16 11.29 17.09
CA CYS A 178 -13.40 10.44 15.94
C CYS A 178 -12.20 10.54 14.97
N PRO A 179 -11.05 9.91 15.32
CA PRO A 179 -9.85 9.97 14.49
C PRO A 179 -10.01 9.16 13.21
N VAL A 180 -9.59 9.76 12.11
CA VAL A 180 -9.52 9.16 10.78
C VAL A 180 -8.10 9.28 10.28
N ILE A 181 -7.46 8.16 9.97
CA ILE A 181 -6.12 8.15 9.37
C ILE A 181 -6.20 7.91 7.87
N ILE A 182 -5.19 8.39 7.15
CA ILE A 182 -5.14 8.27 5.68
C ILE A 182 -5.15 6.82 5.21
N ASP A 183 -4.62 5.90 6.01
CA ASP A 183 -4.61 4.44 5.80
C ASP A 183 -6.00 3.88 5.54
N ASN A 184 -7.05 4.53 6.06
CA ASN A 184 -8.43 4.09 5.87
C ASN A 184 -8.85 4.07 4.39
N MET A 185 -8.19 4.84 3.54
CA MET A 185 -8.42 4.80 2.09
C MET A 185 -8.15 3.40 1.50
N MET A 186 -7.24 2.63 2.11
CA MET A 186 -6.90 1.27 1.69
C MET A 186 -8.00 0.25 2.02
N ASN A 187 -8.89 0.56 2.97
CA ASN A 187 -9.99 -0.31 3.36
C ASN A 187 -11.23 -0.15 2.45
N LEU A 188 -11.27 0.87 1.59
CA LEU A 188 -12.44 1.18 0.76
C LEU A 188 -12.67 0.18 -0.36
N GLU A 189 -11.61 -0.48 -0.87
CA GLU A 189 -11.72 -1.53 -1.89
C GLU A 189 -12.65 -2.66 -1.44
N LEU A 190 -12.58 -3.05 -0.16
CA LEU A 190 -13.47 -4.04 0.43
C LEU A 190 -14.95 -3.64 0.29
N LEU A 191 -15.27 -2.37 0.50
CA LEU A 191 -16.64 -1.86 0.40
C LEU A 191 -17.14 -1.81 -1.05
N PHE A 192 -16.30 -1.38 -1.98
CA PHE A 192 -16.64 -1.40 -3.41
C PHE A 192 -16.89 -2.84 -3.89
N GLU A 193 -16.02 -3.77 -3.53
CA GLU A 193 -16.17 -5.18 -3.87
C GLU A 193 -17.40 -5.82 -3.21
N ALA A 194 -17.69 -5.48 -1.96
CA ALA A 194 -18.90 -5.95 -1.29
C ALA A 194 -20.18 -5.47 -2.01
N THR A 195 -20.19 -4.21 -2.51
CA THR A 195 -21.29 -3.72 -3.35
C THR A 195 -21.42 -4.54 -4.64
N ARG A 196 -20.31 -4.77 -5.35
CA ARG A 196 -20.30 -5.55 -6.60
C ARG A 196 -20.79 -6.98 -6.37
N LEU A 197 -20.40 -7.58 -5.26
CA LEU A 197 -20.75 -8.97 -4.92
C LEU A 197 -22.18 -9.13 -4.40
N SER A 198 -22.69 -8.16 -3.67
CA SER A 198 -24.02 -8.27 -3.01
C SER A 198 -25.15 -7.57 -3.78
N GLY A 199 -24.82 -6.54 -4.57
CA GLY A 199 -25.79 -5.61 -5.13
C GLY A 199 -26.25 -4.52 -4.14
N ASP A 200 -25.79 -4.54 -2.89
CA ASP A 200 -26.15 -3.54 -1.87
C ASP A 200 -25.30 -2.29 -2.02
N SER A 201 -25.92 -1.19 -2.44
CA SER A 201 -25.26 0.10 -2.62
C SER A 201 -24.88 0.82 -1.32
N THR A 202 -25.25 0.29 -0.17
CA THR A 202 -24.90 0.89 1.14
C THR A 202 -23.38 0.96 1.32
N TYR A 203 -22.66 -0.09 0.97
CA TYR A 203 -21.19 -0.13 1.07
C TYR A 203 -20.54 0.92 0.16
N TRP A 204 -21.02 1.04 -1.07
CA TRP A 204 -20.59 2.09 -2.01
C TRP A 204 -20.76 3.49 -1.46
N LYS A 205 -21.96 3.80 -0.92
CA LYS A 205 -22.28 5.10 -0.34
C LYS A 205 -21.35 5.45 0.83
N VAL A 206 -21.03 4.47 1.68
CA VAL A 206 -20.10 4.63 2.80
C VAL A 206 -18.69 4.91 2.27
N ALA A 207 -18.20 4.14 1.31
CA ALA A 207 -16.87 4.31 0.71
C ALA A 207 -16.72 5.70 0.06
N VAL A 208 -17.68 6.09 -0.78
CA VAL A 208 -17.67 7.39 -1.48
C VAL A 208 -17.77 8.57 -0.49
N SER A 209 -18.64 8.45 0.54
CA SER A 209 -18.75 9.46 1.59
C SER A 209 -17.41 9.66 2.31
N HIS A 210 -16.77 8.56 2.71
CA HIS A 210 -15.47 8.60 3.38
C HIS A 210 -14.39 9.21 2.47
N ALA A 211 -14.29 8.75 1.23
CA ALA A 211 -13.31 9.25 0.27
C ALA A 211 -13.46 10.77 0.01
N ASN A 212 -14.71 11.27 -0.09
CA ASN A 212 -14.98 12.69 -0.27
C ASN A 212 -14.58 13.50 0.96
N LYS A 213 -14.88 13.02 2.17
CA LYS A 213 -14.51 13.73 3.40
C LYS A 213 -13.01 13.73 3.65
N THR A 214 -12.33 12.66 3.29
CA THR A 214 -10.86 12.58 3.31
C THR A 214 -10.27 13.55 2.28
N LEU A 215 -10.82 13.61 1.06
CA LEU A 215 -10.40 14.55 0.02
C LEU A 215 -10.53 16.02 0.47
N GLU A 216 -11.63 16.35 1.15
CA GLU A 216 -11.91 17.70 1.64
C GLU A 216 -10.97 18.14 2.77
N ASN A 217 -10.60 17.24 3.68
CA ASN A 217 -10.02 17.64 4.97
C ASN A 217 -8.59 17.15 5.23
N GLN A 218 -8.12 16.12 4.53
CA GLN A 218 -6.85 15.46 4.88
C GLN A 218 -5.66 15.93 4.05
N PHE A 219 -5.88 16.74 3.00
CA PHE A 219 -4.82 17.19 2.11
C PHE A 219 -4.44 18.66 2.33
N ARG A 220 -3.14 18.93 2.18
CA ARG A 220 -2.57 20.28 2.14
C ARG A 220 -2.62 20.84 0.70
N LYS A 221 -2.34 22.13 0.56
CA LYS A 221 -2.35 22.79 -0.75
C LYS A 221 -1.32 22.23 -1.72
N ASP A 222 -0.19 21.74 -1.22
CA ASP A 222 0.89 21.13 -1.99
C ASP A 222 0.60 19.69 -2.45
N GLY A 223 -0.50 19.10 -1.98
CA GLY A 223 -0.90 17.74 -2.32
C GLY A 223 -0.50 16.69 -1.29
N SER A 224 0.33 17.02 -0.31
CA SER A 224 0.63 16.13 0.81
C SER A 224 -0.58 15.91 1.70
N CYS A 225 -0.61 14.79 2.44
CA CYS A 225 -1.68 14.51 3.37
C CYS A 225 -1.22 14.54 4.83
N TYR A 226 -2.13 14.93 5.72
CA TYR A 226 -2.02 14.67 7.16
C TYR A 226 -2.21 13.19 7.44
N HIS A 227 -1.52 12.65 8.45
CA HIS A 227 -1.76 11.29 8.88
C HIS A 227 -3.14 11.14 9.52
N VAL A 228 -3.46 11.98 10.50
CA VAL A 228 -4.70 11.93 11.30
C VAL A 228 -5.51 13.19 11.13
N VAL A 229 -6.81 13.05 10.86
CA VAL A 229 -7.81 14.12 11.04
C VAL A 229 -8.82 13.65 12.08
N ASP A 230 -9.01 14.42 13.14
CA ASP A 230 -10.02 14.13 14.16
C ASP A 230 -11.29 14.94 13.89
N TYR A 231 -12.43 14.29 13.95
CA TYR A 231 -13.74 14.89 13.67
C TYR A 231 -14.63 14.91 14.90
N ASP A 232 -15.51 15.90 14.99
CA ASP A 232 -16.69 15.80 15.84
C ASP A 232 -17.70 14.83 15.20
N PRO A 233 -18.00 13.69 15.82
CA PRO A 233 -18.93 12.72 15.24
C PRO A 233 -20.38 13.21 15.16
N ASN A 234 -20.73 14.34 15.84
CA ASN A 234 -22.07 14.87 15.92
C ASN A 234 -22.41 15.88 14.80
N ASN A 235 -21.38 16.55 14.24
CA ASN A 235 -21.59 17.57 13.22
C ASN A 235 -20.60 17.49 12.05
N GLY A 236 -19.54 16.69 12.17
CA GLY A 236 -18.51 16.51 11.14
C GLY A 236 -17.45 17.61 11.06
N ALA A 237 -17.41 18.51 12.04
CA ALA A 237 -16.36 19.52 12.11
C ALA A 237 -14.99 18.88 12.34
N VAL A 238 -13.96 19.42 11.69
CA VAL A 238 -12.57 19.04 11.95
C VAL A 238 -12.12 19.67 13.26
N LEU A 239 -11.72 18.85 14.21
CA LEU A 239 -11.20 19.27 15.51
C LEU A 239 -9.68 19.44 15.48
N HIS A 240 -8.98 18.43 14.93
CA HIS A 240 -7.52 18.40 14.90
C HIS A 240 -7.00 17.82 13.59
N ARG A 241 -5.80 18.26 13.18
CA ARG A 241 -4.97 17.61 12.17
C ARG A 241 -3.63 17.27 12.82
N GLN A 242 -3.30 15.98 12.90
CA GLN A 242 -2.18 15.49 13.69
C GLN A 242 -1.48 14.31 13.01
N THR A 243 -0.45 13.81 13.67
CA THR A 243 0.18 12.54 13.31
C THR A 243 0.19 11.56 14.49
N ALA A 244 0.29 10.28 14.18
CA ALA A 244 0.60 9.21 15.14
C ALA A 244 1.89 8.49 14.77
N GLN A 245 2.17 8.34 13.47
CA GLN A 245 3.32 7.59 12.96
C GLN A 245 4.35 8.47 12.23
N GLY A 246 4.00 9.70 11.85
CA GLY A 246 4.91 10.67 11.27
C GLY A 246 5.74 11.43 12.31
N TYR A 247 6.69 12.22 11.83
CA TYR A 247 7.62 13.00 12.66
C TYR A 247 6.94 14.09 13.47
N ALA A 248 6.06 14.87 12.84
CA ALA A 248 5.34 15.98 13.47
C ALA A 248 3.94 16.12 12.87
N ASP A 249 3.03 16.85 13.54
CA ASP A 249 1.64 17.02 13.09
C ASP A 249 1.53 17.64 11.70
N ASN A 250 2.47 18.47 11.31
CA ASN A 250 2.54 19.10 9.98
C ASN A 250 3.52 18.43 9.02
N SER A 251 4.19 17.32 9.42
CA SER A 251 5.10 16.59 8.55
C SER A 251 4.37 15.70 7.53
N ALA A 252 5.11 15.20 6.56
CA ALA A 252 4.60 14.31 5.53
C ALA A 252 5.17 12.90 5.71
N TRP A 253 4.51 12.09 6.53
CA TRP A 253 4.84 10.69 6.73
C TRP A 253 4.78 9.91 5.41
N ALA A 254 5.90 9.28 5.01
CA ALA A 254 6.08 8.75 3.66
C ALA A 254 5.05 7.66 3.30
N ARG A 255 4.81 6.70 4.21
CA ARG A 255 3.82 5.65 3.95
C ARG A 255 2.39 6.20 3.90
N GLY A 256 2.10 7.28 4.63
CA GLY A 256 0.82 7.98 4.51
C GLY A 256 0.58 8.55 3.11
N GLN A 257 1.62 9.15 2.50
CA GLN A 257 1.54 9.62 1.11
C GLN A 257 1.31 8.44 0.15
N ALA A 258 2.00 7.32 0.36
CA ALA A 258 1.80 6.10 -0.45
C ALA A 258 0.35 5.57 -0.34
N TRP A 259 -0.22 5.53 0.89
CA TRP A 259 -1.62 5.15 1.09
C TRP A 259 -2.59 6.08 0.36
N ALA A 260 -2.31 7.39 0.35
CA ALA A 260 -3.13 8.35 -0.38
C ALA A 260 -3.09 8.11 -1.89
N VAL A 261 -1.89 7.95 -2.49
CA VAL A 261 -1.73 7.67 -3.93
C VAL A 261 -2.48 6.40 -4.31
N TYR A 262 -2.23 5.30 -3.59
CA TYR A 262 -2.85 4.00 -3.88
C TYR A 262 -4.37 4.03 -3.65
N GLY A 263 -4.83 4.48 -2.49
CA GLY A 263 -6.24 4.47 -2.11
C GLY A 263 -7.11 5.33 -3.02
N TYR A 264 -6.62 6.50 -3.47
CA TYR A 264 -7.35 7.33 -4.43
C TYR A 264 -7.31 6.76 -5.85
N THR A 265 -6.26 6.04 -6.24
CA THR A 265 -6.23 5.26 -7.48
C THR A 265 -7.30 4.17 -7.45
N VAL A 266 -7.45 3.45 -6.33
CA VAL A 266 -8.52 2.47 -6.12
C VAL A 266 -9.91 3.14 -6.17
N CYS A 267 -10.11 4.29 -5.54
CA CYS A 267 -11.38 5.01 -5.64
C CYS A 267 -11.73 5.36 -7.08
N TYR A 268 -10.76 5.80 -7.88
CA TYR A 268 -10.98 6.04 -9.31
C TYR A 268 -11.33 4.75 -10.06
N ARG A 269 -10.65 3.63 -9.80
CA ARG A 269 -10.93 2.33 -10.42
C ARG A 269 -12.41 1.96 -10.37
N TYR A 270 -13.04 2.18 -9.23
CA TYR A 270 -14.44 1.81 -9.02
C TYR A 270 -15.43 2.90 -9.42
N THR A 271 -15.10 4.17 -9.26
CA THR A 271 -16.07 5.27 -9.43
C THR A 271 -15.96 5.97 -10.77
N HIS A 272 -14.80 5.92 -11.42
CA HIS A 272 -14.43 6.75 -12.58
C HIS A 272 -14.60 8.27 -12.35
N ASP A 273 -14.69 8.71 -11.08
CA ASP A 273 -14.75 10.13 -10.73
C ASP A 273 -13.33 10.71 -10.76
N ARG A 274 -13.09 11.57 -11.73
CA ARG A 274 -11.77 12.14 -12.05
C ARG A 274 -11.09 12.83 -10.87
N LYS A 275 -11.86 13.43 -9.95
CA LYS A 275 -11.28 14.09 -8.77
C LYS A 275 -10.41 13.18 -7.90
N TYR A 276 -10.71 11.88 -7.86
CA TYR A 276 -9.89 10.90 -7.11
C TYR A 276 -8.55 10.65 -7.80
N LEU A 277 -8.56 10.45 -9.11
CA LEU A 277 -7.31 10.28 -9.86
C LEU A 277 -6.45 11.56 -9.81
N ASP A 278 -7.08 12.73 -9.91
CA ASP A 278 -6.38 14.02 -9.80
C ASP A 278 -5.73 14.20 -8.43
N GLN A 279 -6.36 13.74 -7.34
CA GLN A 279 -5.74 13.76 -6.02
C GLN A 279 -4.58 12.77 -5.91
N ALA A 280 -4.72 11.55 -6.45
CA ALA A 280 -3.61 10.59 -6.50
C ALA A 280 -2.39 11.18 -7.22
N VAL A 281 -2.61 11.81 -8.39
CA VAL A 281 -1.56 12.50 -9.16
C VAL A 281 -0.95 13.65 -8.37
N LYS A 282 -1.77 14.45 -7.69
CA LYS A 282 -1.29 15.60 -6.90
C LYS A 282 -0.40 15.16 -5.75
N THR A 283 -0.78 14.10 -5.04
CA THR A 283 0.04 13.54 -3.95
C THR A 283 1.32 12.88 -4.49
N LEU A 284 1.22 12.16 -5.61
CA LEU A 284 2.39 11.59 -6.29
C LEU A 284 3.39 12.69 -6.69
N ASN A 285 2.90 13.81 -7.24
CA ASN A 285 3.76 14.93 -7.62
C ASN A 285 4.46 15.55 -6.40
N PHE A 286 3.77 15.68 -5.27
CA PHE A 286 4.40 16.09 -4.01
C PHE A 286 5.56 15.17 -3.65
N VAL A 287 5.36 13.85 -3.70
CA VAL A 287 6.40 12.87 -3.38
C VAL A 287 7.59 12.98 -4.35
N MET A 288 7.32 12.99 -5.66
CA MET A 288 8.36 12.95 -6.69
C MET A 288 9.15 14.25 -6.81
N GLN A 289 8.56 15.37 -6.43
CA GLN A 289 9.20 16.70 -6.47
C GLN A 289 9.78 17.11 -5.11
N ASN A 290 9.61 16.29 -4.07
CA ASN A 290 10.13 16.62 -2.75
C ASN A 290 11.67 16.62 -2.75
N PRO A 291 12.33 17.69 -2.29
CA PRO A 291 13.80 17.79 -2.30
C PRO A 291 14.48 16.74 -1.41
N ASN A 292 13.73 16.14 -0.48
CA ASN A 292 14.21 15.10 0.42
C ASN A 292 13.96 13.68 -0.12
N LEU A 293 13.39 13.53 -1.32
CA LEU A 293 13.32 12.21 -1.96
C LEU A 293 14.69 11.86 -2.55
N PRO A 294 15.31 10.76 -2.12
CA PRO A 294 16.59 10.33 -2.65
C PRO A 294 16.53 9.93 -4.14
N GLU A 295 17.69 9.93 -4.81
CA GLU A 295 17.79 9.60 -6.25
C GLU A 295 17.32 8.18 -6.59
N ASP A 296 17.45 7.25 -5.63
CA ASP A 296 16.97 5.87 -5.74
C ASP A 296 15.44 5.72 -5.59
N LEU A 297 14.73 6.81 -5.31
CA LEU A 297 13.28 6.89 -5.16
C LEU A 297 12.72 6.09 -3.97
N ILE A 298 13.55 5.66 -3.05
CA ILE A 298 13.11 5.04 -1.80
C ILE A 298 13.08 6.12 -0.73
N PRO A 299 11.91 6.55 -0.25
CA PRO A 299 11.83 7.68 0.67
C PRO A 299 12.39 7.35 2.05
N TYR A 300 12.78 8.39 2.78
CA TYR A 300 12.89 8.29 4.24
C TYR A 300 11.51 8.05 4.84
N TRP A 301 11.46 7.58 6.08
CA TRP A 301 10.20 7.28 6.79
C TRP A 301 9.23 8.47 6.88
N ASP A 302 9.77 9.69 6.88
CA ASP A 302 9.03 10.95 6.82
C ASP A 302 9.84 11.97 6.01
N PHE A 303 9.20 12.75 5.13
CA PHE A 303 9.86 13.71 4.26
C PHE A 303 10.44 14.92 5.01
N ASP A 304 9.97 15.14 6.24
CA ASP A 304 10.42 16.22 7.12
C ASP A 304 11.22 15.70 8.32
N ALA A 305 11.72 14.46 8.26
CA ALA A 305 12.52 13.85 9.31
C ALA A 305 13.79 14.68 9.60
N PRO A 306 14.17 14.86 10.89
CA PRO A 306 15.09 15.94 11.27
C PRO A 306 16.56 15.70 10.90
N ASN A 307 16.96 14.44 10.68
CA ASN A 307 18.35 14.07 10.44
C ASN A 307 18.63 13.59 9.01
N ILE A 308 17.77 13.91 8.04
CA ILE A 308 18.04 13.60 6.62
C ILE A 308 19.43 14.19 6.24
N PRO A 309 20.33 13.42 5.61
CA PRO A 309 20.13 12.11 4.97
C PRO A 309 20.38 10.87 5.86
N ASN A 310 20.53 10.99 7.17
CA ASN A 310 20.87 9.90 8.09
C ASN A 310 19.63 9.29 8.77
N GLU A 311 18.48 9.34 8.10
CA GLU A 311 17.21 8.77 8.57
C GLU A 311 16.94 7.39 7.97
N PRO A 312 16.19 6.51 8.65
CA PRO A 312 15.76 5.24 8.07
C PRO A 312 14.95 5.40 6.80
N ARG A 313 15.18 4.50 5.85
CA ARG A 313 14.39 4.41 4.60
C ARG A 313 13.11 3.62 4.83
N ASP A 314 12.10 3.84 4.00
CA ASP A 314 10.86 3.04 4.03
C ASP A 314 10.57 2.39 2.67
N ALA A 315 11.14 1.21 2.47
CA ALA A 315 10.90 0.38 1.29
C ALA A 315 9.42 0.03 1.11
N SER A 316 8.63 -0.05 2.19
CA SER A 316 7.20 -0.34 2.11
C SER A 316 6.41 0.76 1.41
N SER A 317 6.77 2.02 1.65
CA SER A 317 6.19 3.17 0.97
C SER A 317 6.49 3.15 -0.53
N ALA A 318 7.76 2.89 -0.90
CA ALA A 318 8.17 2.79 -2.30
C ALA A 318 7.47 1.65 -3.04
N ALA A 319 7.38 0.46 -2.44
CA ALA A 319 6.69 -0.70 -3.02
C ALA A 319 5.21 -0.40 -3.29
N CYS A 320 4.53 0.24 -2.35
CA CYS A 320 3.13 0.67 -2.51
C CYS A 320 2.96 1.68 -3.65
N ILE A 321 3.85 2.69 -3.74
CA ILE A 321 3.84 3.67 -4.83
C ILE A 321 4.09 3.00 -6.18
N ALA A 322 5.06 2.09 -6.30
CA ALA A 322 5.34 1.37 -7.53
C ALA A 322 4.11 0.59 -8.02
N SER A 323 3.42 -0.10 -7.11
CA SER A 323 2.19 -0.83 -7.43
C SER A 323 1.08 0.13 -7.91
N ALA A 324 0.89 1.27 -7.23
CA ALA A 324 -0.09 2.28 -7.64
C ALA A 324 0.23 2.87 -9.02
N LEU A 325 1.50 3.14 -9.32
CA LEU A 325 1.95 3.70 -10.59
C LEU A 325 1.64 2.79 -11.78
N TYR A 326 1.87 1.48 -11.67
CA TYR A 326 1.50 0.54 -12.73
C TYR A 326 0.00 0.54 -13.00
N GLU A 327 -0.82 0.70 -11.96
CA GLU A 327 -2.26 0.83 -12.16
C GLU A 327 -2.63 2.18 -12.77
N MET A 328 -2.07 3.29 -12.26
CA MET A 328 -2.33 4.65 -12.77
C MET A 328 -2.00 4.77 -14.26
N ASN A 329 -0.98 4.04 -14.74
CA ASN A 329 -0.61 4.02 -16.14
C ASN A 329 -1.74 3.51 -17.06
N ASN A 330 -2.63 2.65 -16.57
CA ASN A 330 -3.80 2.19 -17.34
C ASN A 330 -4.81 3.32 -17.57
N TYR A 331 -4.81 4.35 -16.75
CA TYR A 331 -5.72 5.50 -16.81
C TYR A 331 -5.09 6.72 -17.46
N LEU A 332 -3.76 6.82 -17.37
CA LEU A 332 -2.95 7.94 -17.83
C LEU A 332 -1.67 7.43 -18.51
N PRO A 333 -1.75 6.77 -19.67
CA PRO A 333 -0.63 6.02 -20.27
C PRO A 333 0.54 6.92 -20.70
N ASP A 334 0.29 8.20 -21.02
CA ASP A 334 1.31 9.11 -21.56
C ASP A 334 2.11 9.86 -20.49
N ASN A 335 1.91 9.53 -19.20
CA ASN A 335 2.56 10.24 -18.08
C ASN A 335 3.86 9.60 -17.57
N GLY A 336 4.37 8.56 -18.22
CA GLY A 336 5.63 7.91 -17.86
C GLY A 336 5.58 7.12 -16.53
N TYR A 337 4.40 6.78 -16.02
CA TYR A 337 4.25 6.10 -14.73
C TYR A 337 4.85 4.69 -14.73
N THR A 338 4.79 3.98 -15.86
CA THR A 338 5.47 2.68 -15.99
C THR A 338 6.97 2.83 -15.82
N SER A 339 7.62 3.78 -16.51
CA SER A 339 9.05 4.05 -16.37
C SER A 339 9.43 4.44 -14.94
N LEU A 340 8.60 5.25 -14.28
CA LEU A 340 8.85 5.65 -12.90
C LEU A 340 8.75 4.45 -11.94
N ALA A 341 7.73 3.60 -12.12
CA ALA A 341 7.58 2.37 -11.36
C ALA A 341 8.75 1.40 -11.61
N ASP A 342 9.18 1.24 -12.86
CA ASP A 342 10.33 0.40 -13.23
C ASP A 342 11.61 0.87 -12.53
N ARG A 343 11.84 2.18 -12.38
CA ARG A 343 12.97 2.72 -11.61
C ARG A 343 12.87 2.36 -10.12
N ILE A 344 11.70 2.51 -9.50
CA ILE A 344 11.49 2.13 -8.09
C ILE A 344 11.72 0.62 -7.92
N ILE A 345 11.20 -0.21 -8.83
CA ILE A 345 11.41 -1.67 -8.77
C ILE A 345 12.91 -2.01 -8.90
N ARG A 346 13.67 -1.36 -9.79
CA ARG A 346 15.12 -1.58 -9.89
C ARG A 346 15.83 -1.26 -8.57
N SER A 347 15.47 -0.15 -7.91
CA SER A 347 16.02 0.21 -6.61
C SER A 347 15.69 -0.84 -5.55
N LEU A 348 14.42 -1.25 -5.43
CA LEU A 348 13.98 -2.29 -4.49
C LEU A 348 14.61 -3.66 -4.77
N SER A 349 14.98 -3.95 -6.02
CA SER A 349 15.63 -5.18 -6.46
C SER A 349 17.15 -5.17 -6.28
N SER A 350 17.72 -4.03 -5.92
CA SER A 350 19.16 -3.90 -5.69
C SER A 350 19.59 -4.62 -4.38
N PRO A 351 20.89 -4.95 -4.25
CA PRO A 351 21.40 -5.52 -3.00
C PRO A 351 21.23 -4.63 -1.76
N GLU A 352 20.98 -3.33 -1.95
CA GLU A 352 20.70 -2.39 -0.87
C GLU A 352 19.36 -2.69 -0.20
N TYR A 353 18.34 -3.05 -0.97
CA TYR A 353 16.98 -3.25 -0.46
C TYR A 353 16.49 -4.68 -0.52
N ARG A 354 16.98 -5.47 -1.46
CA ARG A 354 16.61 -6.89 -1.58
C ARG A 354 17.52 -7.76 -0.70
N ALA A 355 16.92 -8.49 0.22
CA ALA A 355 17.62 -9.36 1.14
C ALA A 355 18.48 -10.45 0.44
N PRO A 356 19.61 -10.86 1.01
CA PRO A 356 20.27 -12.08 0.58
C PRO A 356 19.40 -13.32 0.85
N LEU A 357 19.51 -14.33 -0.01
CA LEU A 357 18.71 -15.55 0.10
C LEU A 357 18.88 -16.23 1.48
N GLY A 358 17.78 -16.57 2.13
CA GLY A 358 17.73 -17.19 3.46
C GLY A 358 18.08 -16.26 4.61
N LYS A 359 18.30 -14.96 4.35
CA LYS A 359 18.52 -13.93 5.38
C LYS A 359 17.25 -13.11 5.60
N ASN A 360 17.32 -12.14 6.50
CA ASN A 360 16.22 -11.18 6.77
C ASN A 360 14.91 -11.86 7.22
N GLY A 361 14.97 -12.97 7.97
CA GLY A 361 13.80 -13.77 8.31
C GLY A 361 13.06 -14.33 7.09
N CYS A 362 13.73 -14.44 5.95
CA CYS A 362 13.17 -14.81 4.67
C CYS A 362 12.14 -13.81 4.07
N PHE A 363 12.07 -12.58 4.57
CA PHE A 363 11.37 -11.49 3.89
C PHE A 363 12.17 -11.01 2.67
N LEU A 364 11.48 -10.44 1.68
CA LEU A 364 12.08 -10.01 0.42
C LEU A 364 12.86 -8.70 0.56
N LEU A 365 12.21 -7.70 1.18
CA LEU A 365 12.73 -6.34 1.29
C LEU A 365 13.27 -6.07 2.69
N MET A 366 14.35 -5.31 2.73
CA MET A 366 14.95 -4.70 3.92
C MET A 366 14.49 -3.24 4.04
N HIS A 367 14.88 -2.58 5.13
CA HIS A 367 14.80 -1.14 5.30
C HIS A 367 13.38 -0.56 5.20
N SER A 368 12.47 -1.08 6.02
CA SER A 368 11.15 -0.49 6.20
C SER A 368 10.95 0.02 7.63
N VAL A 369 10.00 0.94 7.82
CA VAL A 369 9.69 1.54 9.12
C VAL A 369 8.21 1.38 9.45
N GLY A 370 7.90 0.70 10.55
CA GLY A 370 6.54 0.65 11.10
C GLY A 370 6.14 1.98 11.74
N SER A 371 6.78 2.35 12.87
CA SER A 371 6.50 3.62 13.56
C SER A 371 7.64 4.04 14.48
N ILE A 372 8.38 5.08 14.10
CA ILE A 372 9.43 5.67 14.96
C ILE A 372 8.87 6.29 16.25
N PRO A 373 7.76 7.07 16.22
CA PRO A 373 7.20 7.63 17.46
C PRO A 373 6.78 6.58 18.50
N HIS A 374 6.48 5.36 18.04
CA HIS A 374 6.15 4.25 18.95
C HIS A 374 7.34 3.32 19.24
N ASN A 375 8.55 3.66 18.75
CA ASN A 375 9.76 2.82 18.85
C ASN A 375 9.50 1.38 18.38
N ASN A 376 8.79 1.23 17.27
CA ASN A 376 8.33 -0.05 16.77
C ASN A 376 8.70 -0.24 15.29
N GLU A 377 9.32 -1.39 14.98
CA GLU A 377 9.61 -1.81 13.60
C GLU A 377 10.44 -0.77 12.84
N ILE A 378 11.63 -0.40 13.37
CA ILE A 378 12.53 0.59 12.78
C ILE A 378 13.63 -0.15 12.03
N ASP A 379 13.76 0.15 10.73
CA ASP A 379 14.78 -0.42 9.84
C ASP A 379 14.76 -1.96 9.81
N VAL A 380 13.58 -2.52 9.56
CA VAL A 380 13.32 -3.97 9.55
C VAL A 380 12.51 -4.38 8.32
N PRO A 381 12.47 -5.68 7.95
CA PRO A 381 11.52 -6.16 6.96
C PRO A 381 10.08 -6.06 7.47
N LEU A 382 9.13 -5.84 6.56
CA LEU A 382 7.71 -5.81 6.89
C LEU A 382 6.91 -6.60 5.84
N ASN A 383 5.98 -7.44 6.28
CA ASN A 383 5.21 -8.31 5.39
C ASN A 383 4.37 -7.55 4.34
N TYR A 384 3.97 -6.31 4.64
CA TYR A 384 3.27 -5.47 3.68
C TYR A 384 4.20 -4.81 2.65
N ALA A 385 5.49 -4.63 2.95
CA ALA A 385 6.48 -4.23 1.96
C ALA A 385 6.61 -5.31 0.87
N ASP A 386 6.76 -6.57 1.29
CA ASP A 386 6.80 -7.71 0.39
C ASP A 386 5.51 -7.85 -0.44
N TYR A 387 4.35 -7.65 0.20
CA TYR A 387 3.05 -7.73 -0.45
C TYR A 387 2.94 -6.75 -1.62
N TYR A 388 3.21 -5.46 -1.39
CA TYR A 388 3.11 -4.44 -2.44
C TYR A 388 4.22 -4.59 -3.49
N PHE A 389 5.39 -5.09 -3.13
CA PHE A 389 6.42 -5.44 -4.09
C PHE A 389 5.96 -6.55 -5.05
N LEU A 390 5.43 -7.65 -4.53
CA LEU A 390 4.89 -8.75 -5.33
C LEU A 390 3.68 -8.32 -6.16
N GLU A 391 2.82 -7.46 -5.62
CA GLU A 391 1.72 -6.87 -6.38
C GLU A 391 2.23 -6.04 -7.55
N ALA A 392 3.25 -5.20 -7.32
CA ALA A 392 3.87 -4.41 -8.36
C ALA A 392 4.46 -5.28 -9.48
N LEU A 393 5.18 -6.36 -9.14
CA LEU A 393 5.69 -7.33 -10.12
C LEU A 393 4.54 -7.97 -10.92
N THR A 394 3.42 -8.28 -10.25
CA THR A 394 2.23 -8.87 -10.89
C THR A 394 1.56 -7.90 -11.86
N ARG A 395 1.48 -6.62 -11.50
CA ARG A 395 0.88 -5.56 -12.35
C ARG A 395 1.74 -5.20 -13.56
N ARG A 396 3.06 -5.37 -13.44
CA ARG A 396 4.02 -5.06 -14.52
C ARG A 396 4.10 -6.16 -15.57
N ARG A 397 3.84 -7.40 -15.21
CA ARG A 397 3.90 -8.58 -16.09
C ARG A 397 2.70 -8.64 -17.02
#